data_06cc273043561bdef6f1234caf7bdc11
#
_entry.id   06cc273043561bdef6f1234caf7bdc11
#
_cell.length_a   1.000
_cell.length_b   1.000
_cell.length_c   1.000
_cell.angle_alpha   90.00
_cell.angle_beta   90.00
_cell.angle_gamma   90.00
#
_symmetry.space_group_name_H-M   'P 1'
#
loop_
_entity.id
_entity.type
_entity.pdbx_description
1 polymer ?
#
loop_
_entity_poly.entity_id
_entity_poly.type
_entity_poly.pdbx_seq_one_letter_code
_entity_poly.pdbx_strand_id
1 'polypeptide(L)'
;GFVKLLEFTQVGASLVFGDLAKSEKLGFIFAFQVLPTIIFFAALMGVLYHAGIMQQIVRGMAWAITKVMRVSGAETTSVCASVFIGQTEAPLTIRPYIAKMTQSEILTIMIGGMAHIAGGVLAAYVGMLGGGDPVQQAFYAKHLLTASIMAAPATLVIAKILAPETGEPLTRGKVRMEVEKTTVNVIDA
;
A
#
# COMPACT_ATOMS: atom_id res chain seq x y z
N GLY A 1 7.25 14.78 6.62
CA GLY A 1 6.35 14.28 5.56
C GLY A 1 5.13 13.57 6.13
N PHE A 2 5.25 12.28 6.47
CA PHE A 2 4.09 11.43 6.85
C PHE A 2 3.31 11.95 8.08
N VAL A 3 4.01 12.36 9.14
CA VAL A 3 3.38 12.92 10.36
C VAL A 3 2.55 14.18 10.05
N LYS A 4 3.04 15.07 9.16
CA LYS A 4 2.25 16.24 8.73
C LYS A 4 0.95 15.88 8.01
N LEU A 5 0.92 14.75 7.28
CA LEU A 5 -0.32 14.27 6.66
C LEU A 5 -1.32 13.81 7.74
N LEU A 6 -0.85 13.19 8.83
CA LEU A 6 -1.71 12.84 9.97
C LEU A 6 -2.27 14.08 10.66
N GLU A 7 -1.48 15.15 10.82
CA GLU A 7 -1.95 16.44 11.36
C GLU A 7 -3.07 17.03 10.51
N PHE A 8 -2.94 17.03 9.18
CA PHE A 8 -4.01 17.49 8.28
C PHE A 8 -5.28 16.65 8.41
N THR A 9 -5.15 15.35 8.60
CA THR A 9 -6.30 14.47 8.86
C THR A 9 -7.03 14.86 10.15
N GLN A 10 -6.27 15.12 11.22
CA GLN A 10 -6.86 15.54 12.50
C GLN A 10 -7.55 16.90 12.41
N VAL A 11 -6.98 17.85 11.68
CA VAL A 11 -7.61 19.14 11.42
C VAL A 11 -8.94 18.95 10.67
N GLY A 12 -8.94 18.14 9.61
CA GLY A 12 -10.16 17.82 8.85
C GLY A 12 -11.20 17.10 9.70
N ALA A 13 -10.82 16.11 10.48
CA ALA A 13 -11.71 15.39 11.38
C ALA A 13 -12.30 16.33 12.46
N SER A 14 -11.50 17.23 13.02
CA SER A 14 -11.96 18.20 14.01
C SER A 14 -12.94 19.22 13.41
N LEU A 15 -12.78 19.59 12.14
CA LEU A 15 -13.70 20.47 11.44
C LEU A 15 -15.09 19.82 11.25
N VAL A 16 -15.12 18.53 10.91
CA VAL A 16 -16.36 17.79 10.62
C VAL A 16 -17.04 17.31 11.90
N PHE A 17 -16.28 16.76 12.85
CA PHE A 17 -16.81 16.07 14.02
C PHE A 17 -16.63 16.85 15.34
N GLY A 18 -15.98 18.01 15.29
CA GLY A 18 -15.78 18.86 16.48
C GLY A 18 -15.03 18.13 17.60
N ASP A 19 -15.60 18.18 18.79
CA ASP A 19 -15.00 17.61 19.99
C ASP A 19 -14.96 16.07 20.02
N LEU A 20 -15.78 15.39 19.19
CA LEU A 20 -15.75 13.92 19.05
C LEU A 20 -14.43 13.42 18.45
N ALA A 21 -13.75 14.24 17.65
CA ALA A 21 -12.45 13.91 17.09
C ALA A 21 -11.28 14.13 18.06
N LYS A 22 -11.53 14.72 19.24
CA LYS A 22 -10.49 15.08 20.22
C LYS A 22 -10.48 14.10 21.38
N SER A 23 -9.42 13.30 21.50
CA SER A 23 -9.26 12.34 22.60
C SER A 23 -9.16 12.98 23.99
N GLU A 24 -8.74 14.23 24.06
CA GLU A 24 -8.57 14.97 25.31
C GLU A 24 -9.88 15.20 26.07
N LYS A 25 -11.00 15.33 25.35
CA LYS A 25 -12.30 15.64 25.95
C LYS A 25 -13.19 14.43 26.21
N LEU A 26 -13.24 13.50 25.27
CA LEU A 26 -14.18 12.37 25.28
C LEU A 26 -13.48 10.99 25.30
N GLY A 27 -12.16 10.97 25.43
CA GLY A 27 -11.37 9.76 25.33
C GLY A 27 -11.21 9.28 23.89
N PHE A 28 -10.71 8.05 23.74
CA PHE A 28 -10.45 7.48 22.41
C PHE A 28 -11.74 6.91 21.80
N ILE A 29 -12.21 7.52 20.71
CA ILE A 29 -13.35 7.03 19.92
C ILE A 29 -12.88 6.66 18.52
N PHE A 30 -12.78 5.34 18.26
CA PHE A 30 -12.27 4.81 16.99
C PHE A 30 -12.94 5.42 15.75
N ALA A 31 -14.28 5.55 15.78
CA ALA A 31 -15.07 6.04 14.65
C ALA A 31 -14.72 7.47 14.22
N PHE A 32 -14.34 8.33 15.17
CA PHE A 32 -14.08 9.75 14.88
C PHE A 32 -12.59 10.11 14.85
N GLN A 33 -11.72 9.21 15.29
CA GLN A 33 -10.27 9.46 15.35
C GLN A 33 -9.48 8.60 14.36
N VAL A 34 -9.95 7.37 14.08
CA VAL A 34 -9.24 6.43 13.19
C VAL A 34 -9.87 6.36 11.80
N LEU A 35 -11.19 6.22 11.68
CA LEU A 35 -11.83 6.09 10.37
C LEU A 35 -11.59 7.29 9.45
N PRO A 36 -11.63 8.56 9.92
CA PRO A 36 -11.30 9.70 9.07
C PRO A 36 -9.88 9.64 8.49
N THR A 37 -8.93 9.11 9.25
CA THR A 37 -7.55 8.91 8.79
C THR A 37 -7.50 7.90 7.63
N ILE A 38 -8.22 6.80 7.73
CA ILE A 38 -8.29 5.79 6.68
C ILE A 38 -8.92 6.37 5.40
N ILE A 39 -10.04 7.10 5.54
CA ILE A 39 -10.74 7.75 4.43
C ILE A 39 -9.83 8.77 3.74
N PHE A 40 -9.16 9.63 4.51
CA PHE A 40 -8.24 10.62 3.98
C PHE A 40 -7.09 10.00 3.19
N PHE A 41 -6.46 8.95 3.74
CA PHE A 41 -5.37 8.26 3.05
C PHE A 41 -5.84 7.50 1.82
N ALA A 42 -7.03 6.90 1.85
CA ALA A 42 -7.62 6.26 0.67
C ALA A 42 -7.84 7.28 -0.46
N ALA A 43 -8.45 8.42 -0.14
CA ALA A 43 -8.65 9.51 -1.11
C ALA A 43 -7.32 10.07 -1.63
N LEU A 44 -6.34 10.29 -0.75
CA LEU A 44 -5.00 10.75 -1.14
C LEU A 44 -4.33 9.76 -2.10
N MET A 45 -4.41 8.45 -1.83
CA MET A 45 -3.88 7.43 -2.72
C MET A 45 -4.60 7.42 -4.06
N GLY A 46 -5.93 7.57 -4.08
CA GLY A 46 -6.70 7.72 -5.32
C GLY A 46 -6.19 8.86 -6.19
N VAL A 47 -6.02 10.05 -5.61
CA VAL A 47 -5.46 11.23 -6.31
C VAL A 47 -4.04 10.97 -6.82
N LEU A 48 -3.16 10.39 -6.01
CA LEU A 48 -1.79 10.08 -6.40
C LEU A 48 -1.72 9.03 -7.52
N TYR A 49 -2.65 8.06 -7.52
CA TYR A 49 -2.80 7.11 -8.63
C TYR A 49 -3.32 7.79 -9.88
N HIS A 50 -4.33 8.64 -9.78
CA HIS A 50 -4.85 9.41 -10.92
C HIS A 50 -3.75 10.30 -11.55
N ALA A 51 -2.93 10.94 -10.71
CA ALA A 51 -1.79 11.75 -11.14
C ALA A 51 -0.61 10.95 -11.74
N GLY A 52 -0.63 9.62 -11.65
CA GLY A 52 0.43 8.75 -12.18
C GLY A 52 1.69 8.66 -11.30
N ILE A 53 1.71 9.33 -10.15
CA ILE A 53 2.89 9.37 -9.26
C ILE A 53 3.14 7.99 -8.64
N MET A 54 2.09 7.35 -8.13
CA MET A 54 2.22 6.04 -7.50
C MET A 54 2.66 4.96 -8.47
N GLN A 55 2.17 5.00 -9.72
CA GLN A 55 2.60 4.05 -10.75
C GLN A 55 4.10 4.14 -11.04
N GLN A 56 4.67 5.34 -11.01
CA GLN A 56 6.11 5.53 -11.21
C GLN A 56 6.93 4.96 -10.06
N ILE A 57 6.48 5.18 -8.82
CA ILE A 57 7.13 4.65 -7.61
C ILE A 57 7.09 3.11 -7.63
N VAL A 58 5.91 2.53 -7.83
CA VAL A 58 5.73 1.07 -7.89
C VAL A 58 6.54 0.46 -9.03
N ARG A 59 6.54 1.10 -10.22
CA ARG A 59 7.36 0.64 -11.37
C ARG A 59 8.85 0.66 -11.05
N GLY A 60 9.35 1.71 -10.39
CA GLY A 60 10.75 1.81 -9.97
C GLY A 60 11.15 0.71 -9.00
N MET A 61 10.32 0.47 -7.97
CA MET A 61 10.54 -0.62 -7.00
C MET A 61 10.48 -1.99 -7.68
N ALA A 62 9.46 -2.25 -8.49
CA ALA A 62 9.30 -3.50 -9.20
C ALA A 62 10.45 -3.75 -10.17
N TRP A 63 10.92 -2.73 -10.89
CA TRP A 63 12.08 -2.85 -11.77
C TRP A 63 13.35 -3.25 -11.00
N ALA A 64 13.62 -2.59 -9.88
CA ALA A 64 14.80 -2.89 -9.05
C ALA A 64 14.78 -4.34 -8.54
N ILE A 65 13.64 -4.76 -7.98
CA ILE A 65 13.47 -6.13 -7.45
C ILE A 65 13.53 -7.17 -8.56
N THR A 66 12.82 -6.96 -9.68
CA THR A 66 12.82 -7.87 -10.82
C THR A 66 14.22 -8.06 -11.40
N LYS A 67 15.01 -6.98 -11.46
CA LYS A 67 16.38 -7.03 -11.97
C LYS A 67 17.32 -7.83 -11.05
N VAL A 68 17.17 -7.67 -9.73
CA VAL A 68 18.02 -8.36 -8.75
C VAL A 68 17.61 -9.83 -8.60
N MET A 69 16.31 -10.09 -8.44
CA MET A 69 15.78 -11.42 -8.13
C MET A 69 15.43 -12.26 -9.37
N ARG A 70 15.40 -11.64 -10.57
CA ARG A 70 15.06 -12.31 -11.85
C ARG A 70 13.69 -12.99 -11.85
N VAL A 71 12.76 -12.43 -11.13
CA VAL A 71 11.36 -12.88 -11.00
C VAL A 71 10.48 -12.22 -12.07
N SER A 72 9.22 -12.64 -12.15
CA SER A 72 8.23 -12.06 -13.08
C SER A 72 7.91 -10.61 -12.76
N GLY A 73 7.71 -9.80 -13.80
CA GLY A 73 7.33 -8.40 -13.65
C GLY A 73 5.91 -8.22 -13.09
N ALA A 74 4.97 -9.10 -13.45
CA ALA A 74 3.59 -9.01 -12.98
C ALA A 74 3.51 -9.28 -11.47
N GLU A 75 4.07 -10.39 -10.98
CA GLU A 75 4.06 -10.70 -9.54
C GLU A 75 4.78 -9.62 -8.72
N THR A 76 5.93 -9.14 -9.19
CA THR A 76 6.71 -8.09 -8.51
C THR A 76 5.93 -6.77 -8.48
N THR A 77 5.24 -6.40 -9.56
CA THR A 77 4.43 -5.20 -9.63
C THR A 77 3.28 -5.25 -8.62
N SER A 78 2.56 -6.36 -8.54
CA SER A 78 1.48 -6.54 -7.57
C SER A 78 1.99 -6.47 -6.13
N VAL A 79 3.10 -7.16 -5.82
CA VAL A 79 3.70 -7.13 -4.48
C VAL A 79 4.19 -5.72 -4.11
N CYS A 80 4.82 -4.99 -5.02
CA CYS A 80 5.23 -3.60 -4.76
C CYS A 80 4.04 -2.65 -4.62
N ALA A 81 2.96 -2.86 -5.38
CA ALA A 81 1.75 -2.07 -5.26
C ALA A 81 1.06 -2.29 -3.91
N SER A 82 1.04 -3.53 -3.39
CA SER A 82 0.39 -3.87 -2.12
C SER A 82 1.00 -3.15 -0.91
N VAL A 83 2.26 -2.69 -1.00
CA VAL A 83 2.89 -1.85 0.04
C VAL A 83 2.11 -0.56 0.29
N PHE A 84 1.43 -0.03 -0.72
CA PHE A 84 0.76 1.27 -0.67
C PHE A 84 -0.75 1.17 -0.69
N ILE A 85 -1.31 0.43 -1.66
CA ILE A 85 -2.77 0.39 -1.90
C ILE A 85 -3.48 -0.77 -1.23
N GLY A 86 -2.74 -1.75 -0.73
CA GLY A 86 -3.33 -2.89 -0.05
C GLY A 86 -3.57 -4.09 -0.95
N GLN A 87 -4.03 -5.16 -0.30
CA GLN A 87 -4.10 -6.50 -0.89
C GLN A 87 -5.23 -6.70 -1.92
N THR A 88 -6.28 -5.91 -1.85
CA THR A 88 -7.45 -6.04 -2.73
C THR A 88 -7.24 -5.32 -4.05
N GLU A 89 -6.63 -4.15 -4.01
CA GLU A 89 -6.41 -3.30 -5.18
C GLU A 89 -5.11 -3.64 -5.92
N ALA A 90 -4.08 -4.09 -5.23
CA ALA A 90 -2.79 -4.38 -5.85
C ALA A 90 -2.87 -5.42 -6.99
N PRO A 91 -3.59 -6.54 -6.87
CA PRO A 91 -3.76 -7.48 -7.98
C PRO A 91 -4.48 -6.89 -9.19
N LEU A 92 -5.33 -5.86 -9.01
CA LEU A 92 -6.01 -5.21 -10.12
C LEU A 92 -5.04 -4.50 -11.07
N THR A 93 -3.87 -4.06 -10.57
CA THR A 93 -2.82 -3.44 -11.41
C THR A 93 -2.22 -4.39 -12.45
N ILE A 94 -2.42 -5.69 -12.26
CA ILE A 94 -1.92 -6.75 -13.14
C ILE A 94 -3.04 -7.64 -13.70
N ARG A 95 -4.29 -7.19 -13.61
CA ARG A 95 -5.49 -7.95 -14.01
C ARG A 95 -5.36 -8.66 -15.37
N PRO A 96 -4.81 -8.05 -16.45
CA PRO A 96 -4.71 -8.72 -17.74
C PRO A 96 -3.83 -9.98 -17.74
N TYR A 97 -2.93 -10.09 -16.75
CA TYR A 97 -1.98 -11.21 -16.66
C TYR A 97 -2.46 -12.36 -15.78
N ILE A 98 -3.38 -12.11 -14.84
CA ILE A 98 -3.79 -13.08 -13.79
C ILE A 98 -4.22 -14.43 -14.36
N ALA A 99 -5.02 -14.44 -15.42
CA ALA A 99 -5.54 -15.66 -16.03
C ALA A 99 -4.44 -16.58 -16.64
N LYS A 100 -3.26 -16.04 -16.88
CA LYS A 100 -2.13 -16.74 -17.52
C LYS A 100 -0.92 -16.89 -16.58
N MET A 101 -1.07 -16.53 -15.31
CA MET A 101 0.00 -16.63 -14.31
C MET A 101 0.24 -18.07 -13.90
N THR A 102 1.49 -18.37 -13.57
CA THR A 102 1.88 -19.66 -12.99
C THR A 102 1.36 -19.79 -11.55
N GLN A 103 1.29 -21.00 -11.04
CA GLN A 103 0.92 -21.22 -9.63
C GLN A 103 1.90 -20.54 -8.66
N SER A 104 3.18 -20.51 -9.01
CA SER A 104 4.22 -19.80 -8.23
C SER A 104 3.97 -18.29 -8.19
N GLU A 105 3.59 -17.67 -9.31
CA GLU A 105 3.23 -16.25 -9.36
C GLU A 105 1.99 -15.95 -8.54
N ILE A 106 0.94 -16.77 -8.65
CA ILE A 106 -0.31 -16.61 -7.87
C ILE A 106 -0.02 -16.73 -6.38
N LEU A 107 0.76 -17.73 -5.96
CA LEU A 107 1.16 -17.86 -4.55
C LEU A 107 1.92 -16.63 -4.06
N THR A 108 2.79 -16.07 -4.88
CA THR A 108 3.51 -14.82 -4.56
C THR A 108 2.56 -13.67 -4.27
N ILE A 109 1.51 -13.51 -5.10
CA ILE A 109 0.50 -12.46 -4.90
C ILE A 109 -0.29 -12.68 -3.60
N MET A 110 -0.67 -13.92 -3.32
CA MET A 110 -1.39 -14.27 -2.09
C MET A 110 -0.56 -13.99 -0.84
N ILE A 111 0.70 -14.40 -0.81
CA ILE A 111 1.62 -14.11 0.30
C ILE A 111 1.84 -12.61 0.43
N GLY A 112 2.04 -11.90 -0.69
CA GLY A 112 2.18 -10.44 -0.72
C GLY A 112 0.98 -9.72 -0.12
N GLY A 113 -0.23 -10.16 -0.46
CA GLY A 113 -1.46 -9.63 0.13
C GLY A 113 -1.53 -9.78 1.65
N MET A 114 -1.03 -10.89 2.19
CA MET A 114 -0.99 -11.13 3.64
C MET A 114 0.18 -10.42 4.35
N ALA A 115 1.25 -10.12 3.65
CA ALA A 115 2.47 -9.54 4.23
C ALA A 115 2.46 -8.00 4.32
N HIS A 116 1.54 -7.35 3.61
CA HIS A 116 1.47 -5.89 3.54
C HIS A 116 0.18 -5.34 4.14
N ILE A 117 0.26 -4.11 4.61
CA ILE A 117 -0.89 -3.32 5.06
C ILE A 117 -1.05 -2.09 4.17
N ALA A 118 -2.30 -1.77 3.81
CA ALA A 118 -2.60 -0.57 3.03
C ALA A 118 -2.12 0.70 3.74
N GLY A 119 -1.71 1.71 2.97
CA GLY A 119 -1.18 2.97 3.52
C GLY A 119 -2.13 3.68 4.48
N GLY A 120 -3.44 3.61 4.26
CA GLY A 120 -4.45 4.15 5.18
C GLY A 120 -4.49 3.43 6.53
N VAL A 121 -4.39 2.10 6.52
CA VAL A 121 -4.35 1.29 7.75
C VAL A 121 -3.02 1.50 8.49
N LEU A 122 -1.90 1.61 7.76
CA LEU A 122 -0.60 1.97 8.33
C LEU A 122 -0.68 3.32 9.05
N ALA A 123 -1.32 4.31 8.43
CA ALA A 123 -1.52 5.64 9.04
C ALA A 123 -2.35 5.55 10.33
N ALA A 124 -3.41 4.73 10.33
CA ALA A 124 -4.21 4.48 11.51
C ALA A 124 -3.37 3.86 12.65
N TYR A 125 -2.55 2.85 12.35
CA TYR A 125 -1.65 2.26 13.35
C TYR A 125 -0.66 3.26 13.93
N VAL A 126 -0.07 4.11 13.08
CA VAL A 126 0.83 5.18 13.55
C VAL A 126 0.11 6.12 14.50
N GLY A 127 -1.12 6.52 14.18
CA GLY A 127 -1.94 7.37 15.05
C GLY A 127 -2.28 6.71 16.38
N MET A 128 -2.68 5.42 16.35
CA MET A 128 -3.05 4.67 17.57
C MET A 128 -1.86 4.39 18.49
N LEU A 129 -0.72 3.96 17.92
CA LEU A 129 0.47 3.59 18.69
C LEU A 129 1.25 4.83 19.16
N GLY A 130 1.29 5.87 18.36
CA GLY A 130 1.98 7.11 18.69
C GLY A 130 1.16 8.08 19.53
N GLY A 131 -0.15 7.85 19.64
CA GLY A 131 -1.06 8.75 20.37
C GLY A 131 -0.99 10.18 19.86
N GLY A 132 -0.98 11.14 20.77
CA GLY A 132 -0.84 12.58 20.47
C GLY A 132 0.59 13.06 20.38
N ASP A 133 1.61 12.20 20.55
CA ASP A 133 3.02 12.57 20.54
C ASP A 133 3.63 12.46 19.13
N PRO A 134 4.03 13.58 18.48
CA PRO A 134 4.64 13.56 17.15
C PRO A 134 5.95 12.77 17.06
N VAL A 135 6.71 12.67 18.16
CA VAL A 135 7.97 11.92 18.21
C VAL A 135 7.69 10.42 18.15
N GLN A 136 6.72 9.95 18.92
CA GLN A 136 6.28 8.54 18.90
C GLN A 136 5.65 8.19 17.54
N GLN A 137 4.82 9.07 16.98
CA GLN A 137 4.26 8.86 15.64
C GLN A 137 5.36 8.72 14.58
N ALA A 138 6.39 9.58 14.62
CA ALA A 138 7.52 9.49 13.70
C ALA A 138 8.32 8.19 13.87
N PHE A 139 8.49 7.72 15.12
CA PHE A 139 9.13 6.45 15.42
C PHE A 139 8.36 5.27 14.83
N TYR A 140 7.06 5.15 15.12
CA TYR A 140 6.22 4.05 14.58
C TYR A 140 6.08 4.13 13.06
N ALA A 141 5.90 5.32 12.48
CA ALA A 141 5.82 5.50 11.03
C ALA A 141 7.08 4.97 10.33
N LYS A 142 8.26 5.29 10.86
CA LYS A 142 9.54 4.81 10.32
C LYS A 142 9.63 3.29 10.35
N HIS A 143 9.30 2.68 11.48
CA HIS A 143 9.41 1.23 11.65
C HIS A 143 8.41 0.46 10.78
N LEU A 144 7.14 0.88 10.78
CA LEU A 144 6.09 0.23 9.99
C LEU A 144 6.31 0.38 8.49
N LEU A 145 6.73 1.57 8.02
CA LEU A 145 7.08 1.77 6.61
C LEU A 145 8.27 0.93 6.19
N THR A 146 9.32 0.87 7.02
CA THR A 146 10.49 0.05 6.75
C THR A 146 10.12 -1.42 6.66
N ALA A 147 9.33 -1.92 7.61
CA ALA A 147 8.84 -3.30 7.61
C ALA A 147 8.02 -3.60 6.33
N SER A 148 7.10 -2.72 5.95
CA SER A 148 6.27 -2.90 4.75
C SER A 148 7.11 -2.91 3.46
N ILE A 149 8.10 -2.03 3.33
CA ILE A 149 8.98 -2.00 2.15
C ILE A 149 9.86 -3.26 2.10
N MET A 150 10.37 -3.71 3.25
CA MET A 150 11.19 -4.93 3.33
C MET A 150 10.37 -6.21 3.11
N ALA A 151 9.08 -6.19 3.41
CA ALA A 151 8.20 -7.31 3.17
C ALA A 151 8.08 -7.64 1.67
N ALA A 152 8.21 -6.66 0.76
CA ALA A 152 8.09 -6.91 -0.67
C ALA A 152 9.14 -7.91 -1.21
N PRO A 153 10.46 -7.70 -1.07
CA PRO A 153 11.44 -8.71 -1.48
C PRO A 153 11.35 -9.99 -0.65
N ALA A 154 11.04 -9.91 0.66
CA ALA A 154 10.89 -11.08 1.51
C ALA A 154 9.76 -12.01 1.04
N THR A 155 8.62 -11.44 0.65
CA THR A 155 7.49 -12.17 0.06
C THR A 155 7.91 -13.00 -1.14
N LEU A 156 8.65 -12.40 -2.06
CA LEU A 156 9.13 -13.08 -3.26
C LEU A 156 10.08 -14.24 -2.92
N VAL A 157 11.00 -14.03 -1.97
CA VAL A 157 11.90 -15.11 -1.51
C VAL A 157 11.11 -16.27 -0.91
N ILE A 158 10.22 -16.00 0.03
CA ILE A 158 9.41 -17.01 0.71
C ILE A 158 8.52 -17.75 -0.28
N ALA A 159 7.86 -17.04 -1.20
CA ALA A 159 7.02 -17.65 -2.22
C ALA A 159 7.80 -18.61 -3.12
N LYS A 160 9.01 -18.23 -3.56
CA LYS A 160 9.84 -19.07 -4.43
C LYS A 160 10.52 -20.24 -3.68
N ILE A 161 10.64 -20.17 -2.35
CA ILE A 161 11.04 -21.30 -1.53
C ILE A 161 9.88 -22.30 -1.39
N LEU A 162 8.66 -21.83 -1.15
CA LEU A 162 7.48 -22.67 -0.98
C LEU A 162 7.00 -23.30 -2.29
N ALA A 163 7.01 -22.54 -3.37
CA ALA A 163 6.64 -22.99 -4.71
C ALA A 163 7.66 -22.44 -5.73
N PRO A 164 8.75 -23.18 -6.01
CA PRO A 164 9.71 -22.79 -7.02
C PRO A 164 9.04 -22.61 -8.39
N GLU A 165 9.54 -21.63 -9.16
CA GLU A 165 9.03 -21.38 -10.49
C GLU A 165 9.49 -22.48 -11.47
N THR A 166 8.57 -23.34 -11.85
CA THR A 166 8.82 -24.43 -12.82
C THR A 166 8.22 -24.11 -14.20
N GLY A 167 7.41 -23.08 -14.30
CA GLY A 167 6.79 -22.63 -15.54
C GLY A 167 7.57 -21.50 -16.22
N GLU A 168 7.03 -21.02 -17.32
CA GLU A 168 7.53 -19.84 -18.02
C GLU A 168 6.57 -18.66 -17.82
N PRO A 169 6.85 -17.75 -16.86
CA PRO A 169 6.02 -16.56 -16.62
C PRO A 169 5.95 -15.67 -17.87
N LEU A 170 4.75 -15.23 -18.22
CA LEU A 170 4.50 -14.39 -19.39
C LEU A 170 5.29 -13.06 -19.36
N THR A 171 5.55 -12.53 -18.16
CA THR A 171 6.20 -11.24 -17.94
C THR A 171 7.60 -11.37 -17.35
N ARG A 172 8.31 -12.48 -17.63
CA ARG A 172 9.66 -12.72 -17.13
C ARG A 172 10.61 -11.57 -17.50
N GLY A 173 11.15 -10.89 -16.50
CA GLY A 173 12.08 -9.76 -16.70
C GLY A 173 11.45 -8.48 -17.28
N LYS A 174 10.11 -8.42 -17.47
CA LYS A 174 9.41 -7.27 -18.03
C LYS A 174 8.43 -6.71 -17.00
N VAL A 175 8.60 -5.45 -16.63
CA VAL A 175 7.66 -4.72 -15.75
C VAL A 175 6.71 -3.92 -16.64
N ARG A 176 5.47 -4.36 -16.76
CA ARG A 176 4.39 -3.61 -17.41
C ARG A 176 3.25 -3.42 -16.43
N MET A 177 2.89 -2.19 -16.20
CA MET A 177 1.70 -1.79 -15.46
C MET A 177 0.68 -1.26 -16.48
N GLU A 178 -0.41 -1.98 -16.65
CA GLU A 178 -1.57 -1.47 -17.37
C GLU A 178 -2.56 -0.97 -16.31
N VAL A 179 -2.55 0.33 -16.09
CA VAL A 179 -3.53 0.97 -15.21
C VAL A 179 -4.67 1.45 -16.08
N GLU A 180 -5.79 0.76 -16.04
CA GLU A 180 -7.04 1.33 -16.52
C GLU A 180 -7.33 2.59 -15.70
N LYS A 181 -7.48 3.73 -16.37
CA LYS A 181 -8.00 4.94 -15.73
C LYS A 181 -9.45 4.68 -15.38
N THR A 182 -9.70 4.28 -14.17
CA THR A 182 -11.05 4.00 -13.66
C THR A 182 -11.87 5.25 -13.39
N THR A 183 -11.20 6.41 -13.35
CA THR A 183 -11.80 7.70 -13.02
C THR A 183 -11.65 8.70 -14.17
N VAL A 184 -12.72 9.44 -14.46
CA VAL A 184 -12.76 10.43 -15.56
C VAL A 184 -12.02 11.69 -15.15
N ASN A 185 -12.07 12.07 -13.88
CA ASN A 185 -11.42 13.28 -13.35
C ASN A 185 -10.88 13.05 -11.93
N VAL A 186 -10.16 14.06 -11.40
CA VAL A 186 -9.53 13.99 -10.07
C VAL A 186 -10.56 13.93 -8.92
N ILE A 187 -11.78 14.42 -9.15
CA ILE A 187 -12.84 14.43 -8.12
C ILE A 187 -13.46 13.05 -7.97
N ASP A 188 -13.47 12.26 -9.04
CA ASP A 188 -13.97 10.87 -9.04
C ASP A 188 -12.92 9.88 -8.51
N ALA A 189 -11.68 10.31 -8.33
CA ALA A 189 -10.58 9.51 -7.81
C ALA A 189 -10.59 9.45 -6.28
#